data_886e38c884802a81f023baacc4dce900
#
_entry.id   886e38c884802a81f023baacc4dce900
#
_cell.length_a   1.000
_cell.length_b   1.000
_cell.length_c   1.000
_cell.angle_alpha   90.00
_cell.angle_beta   90.00
_cell.angle_gamma   90.00
#
_symmetry.space_group_name_H-M   'P 1'
#
loop_
_entity.id
_entity.type
_entity.pdbx_description
1 polymer ?
#
loop_
_entity_poly.entity_id
_entity_poly.type
_entity_poly.pdbx_seq_one_letter_code
_entity_poly.pdbx_strand_id
1 'polypeptide(L)'
;MAMTREEMDRKIDEHFGFEAQDDVEGVLATLSHDAEHDIIGWPTGPTHGREGARAFYETMFADLAESKVEPLRRLYGDDFLIDESLWRGNAPGKPFGLEGKGRPLKFRLLHVIEFGDNGDMKREQVWVDLAAIIRQLPQD
;
A
#
# COMPACT_ATOMS: atom_id res chain seq x y z
N MET A 1 17.87 -17.73 3.03
CA MET A 1 17.75 -17.76 4.50
C MET A 1 16.44 -17.11 4.91
N ALA A 2 15.70 -17.75 5.80
CA ALA A 2 14.42 -17.20 6.25
C ALA A 2 14.62 -15.92 7.06
N MET A 3 13.75 -14.95 6.84
CA MET A 3 13.71 -13.74 7.65
C MET A 3 12.95 -14.01 8.95
N THR A 4 13.33 -13.33 10.02
CA THR A 4 12.57 -13.39 11.27
C THR A 4 11.30 -12.53 11.14
N ARG A 5 10.31 -12.80 11.99
CA ARG A 5 9.09 -11.99 12.05
C ARG A 5 9.42 -10.53 12.38
N GLU A 6 10.36 -10.34 13.31
CA GLU A 6 10.79 -9.00 13.72
C GLU A 6 11.42 -8.23 12.56
N GLU A 7 12.20 -8.90 11.71
CA GLU A 7 12.79 -8.28 10.54
C GLU A 7 11.71 -7.89 9.52
N MET A 8 10.74 -8.78 9.28
CA MET A 8 9.61 -8.50 8.38
C MET A 8 8.78 -7.33 8.89
N ASP A 9 8.46 -7.33 10.20
CA ASP A 9 7.71 -6.24 10.81
C ASP A 9 8.44 -4.91 10.66
N ARG A 10 9.75 -4.90 10.90
CA ARG A 10 10.54 -3.68 10.77
C ARG A 10 10.48 -3.14 9.34
N LYS A 11 10.60 -4.04 8.35
CA LYS A 11 10.57 -3.65 6.94
C LYS A 11 9.22 -3.06 6.52
N ILE A 12 8.12 -3.72 6.90
CA ILE A 12 6.79 -3.22 6.53
C ILE A 12 6.42 -1.96 7.32
N ASP A 13 6.82 -1.85 8.58
CA ASP A 13 6.57 -0.66 9.38
C ASP A 13 7.34 0.54 8.85
N GLU A 14 8.58 0.34 8.38
CA GLU A 14 9.35 1.37 7.70
C GLU A 14 8.64 1.84 6.43
N HIS A 15 8.16 0.90 5.61
CA HIS A 15 7.42 1.19 4.40
C HIS A 15 6.16 2.02 4.70
N PHE A 16 5.35 1.60 5.69
CA PHE A 16 4.15 2.34 6.10
C PHE A 16 4.50 3.70 6.70
N GLY A 17 5.64 3.81 7.37
CA GLY A 17 6.11 5.09 7.91
C GLY A 17 6.37 6.11 6.82
N PHE A 18 6.98 5.70 5.71
CA PHE A 18 7.18 6.57 4.56
C PHE A 18 5.86 6.93 3.89
N GLU A 19 4.92 5.99 3.79
CA GLU A 19 3.59 6.27 3.24
C GLU A 19 2.86 7.32 4.11
N ALA A 20 2.96 7.23 5.41
CA ALA A 20 2.31 8.17 6.32
C ALA A 20 2.87 9.60 6.18
N GLN A 21 4.08 9.75 5.65
CA GLN A 21 4.73 11.03 5.41
C GLN A 21 4.61 11.50 3.97
N ASP A 22 3.90 10.76 3.12
CA ASP A 22 3.81 11.00 1.67
C ASP A 22 5.20 11.07 1.01
N ASP A 23 6.14 10.26 1.53
CA ASP A 23 7.53 10.24 1.07
C ASP A 23 7.71 9.18 -0.03
N VAL A 24 7.53 9.58 -1.28
CA VAL A 24 7.62 8.69 -2.44
C VAL A 24 9.01 8.04 -2.51
N GLU A 25 10.08 8.82 -2.37
CA GLU A 25 11.44 8.29 -2.46
C GLU A 25 11.72 7.27 -1.36
N GLY A 26 11.24 7.54 -0.14
CA GLY A 26 11.38 6.62 0.98
C GLY A 26 10.65 5.30 0.72
N VAL A 27 9.40 5.37 0.25
CA VAL A 27 8.62 4.17 -0.07
C VAL A 27 9.34 3.35 -1.13
N LEU A 28 9.79 3.97 -2.22
CA LEU A 28 10.46 3.27 -3.31
C LEU A 28 11.77 2.62 -2.87
N ALA A 29 12.46 3.23 -1.90
CA ALA A 29 13.71 2.67 -1.38
C ALA A 29 13.49 1.36 -0.61
N THR A 30 12.27 1.09 -0.14
CA THR A 30 11.94 -0.19 0.52
C THR A 30 11.71 -1.32 -0.47
N LEU A 31 11.51 -1.01 -1.74
CA LEU A 31 11.26 -1.98 -2.80
C LEU A 31 12.57 -2.36 -3.48
N SER A 32 12.70 -3.60 -3.95
CA SER A 32 13.83 -3.98 -4.80
C SER A 32 13.74 -3.25 -6.14
N HIS A 33 14.84 -3.16 -6.87
CA HIS A 33 14.88 -2.43 -8.16
C HIS A 33 13.89 -2.98 -9.18
N ASP A 34 13.67 -4.29 -9.17
CA ASP A 34 12.79 -5.00 -10.10
C ASP A 34 11.51 -5.48 -9.43
N ALA A 35 11.10 -4.84 -8.34
CA ALA A 35 9.93 -5.26 -7.57
C ALA A 35 8.67 -5.28 -8.44
N GLU A 36 7.84 -6.28 -8.22
CA GLU A 36 6.49 -6.30 -8.79
C GLU A 36 5.56 -5.58 -7.82
N HIS A 37 4.80 -4.63 -8.33
CA HIS A 37 3.84 -3.83 -7.56
C HIS A 37 2.46 -4.02 -8.18
N ASP A 38 1.52 -4.56 -7.40
CA ASP A 38 0.21 -4.98 -7.91
C ASP A 38 -0.89 -4.55 -6.95
N ILE A 39 -1.63 -3.54 -7.34
CA ILE A 39 -2.76 -3.04 -6.54
C ILE A 39 -4.04 -3.55 -7.18
N ILE A 40 -4.71 -4.48 -6.49
CA ILE A 40 -5.97 -5.04 -6.96
C ILE A 40 -7.06 -3.97 -6.84
N GLY A 41 -7.69 -3.68 -7.95
CA GLY A 41 -8.64 -2.56 -8.08
C GLY A 41 -8.06 -1.37 -8.83
N TRP A 42 -6.75 -1.34 -9.07
CA TRP A 42 -6.11 -0.29 -9.85
C TRP A 42 -6.11 -0.66 -11.33
N PRO A 43 -6.48 0.27 -12.23
CA PRO A 43 -6.74 -0.09 -13.63
C PRO A 43 -5.51 -0.49 -14.44
N THR A 44 -4.30 -0.14 -13.99
CA THR A 44 -3.09 -0.44 -14.75
C THR A 44 -2.65 -1.90 -14.67
N GLY A 45 -3.16 -2.66 -13.68
CA GLY A 45 -2.64 -3.99 -13.38
C GLY A 45 -1.25 -3.94 -12.76
N PRO A 46 -0.55 -5.10 -12.67
CA PRO A 46 0.79 -5.15 -12.09
C PRO A 46 1.80 -4.32 -12.87
N THR A 47 2.71 -3.66 -12.15
CA THR A 47 3.85 -2.96 -12.74
C THR A 47 5.14 -3.56 -12.20
N HIS A 48 6.25 -3.32 -12.91
CA HIS A 48 7.56 -3.82 -12.52
C HIS A 48 8.54 -2.67 -12.36
N GLY A 49 9.41 -2.78 -11.36
CA GLY A 49 10.40 -1.78 -11.06
C GLY A 49 9.87 -0.61 -10.23
N ARG A 50 10.80 0.13 -9.64
CA ARG A 50 10.47 1.26 -8.78
C ARG A 50 9.68 2.35 -9.52
N GLU A 51 10.01 2.59 -10.78
CA GLU A 51 9.33 3.64 -11.55
C GLU A 51 7.86 3.30 -11.82
N GLY A 52 7.54 2.01 -11.99
CA GLY A 52 6.13 1.59 -12.10
C GLY A 52 5.35 1.86 -10.82
N ALA A 53 5.96 1.61 -9.68
CA ALA A 53 5.34 1.88 -8.38
C ALA A 53 5.25 3.39 -8.10
N ARG A 54 6.22 4.17 -8.59
CA ARG A 54 6.24 5.63 -8.40
C ARG A 54 4.94 6.28 -8.86
N ALA A 55 4.47 5.93 -10.04
CA ALA A 55 3.24 6.53 -10.60
C ALA A 55 2.04 6.28 -9.68
N PHE A 56 1.94 5.08 -9.11
CA PHE A 56 0.88 4.76 -8.15
C PHE A 56 0.98 5.61 -6.88
N TYR A 57 2.16 5.69 -6.27
CA TYR A 57 2.32 6.41 -5.01
C TYR A 57 2.11 7.91 -5.17
N GLU A 58 2.60 8.50 -6.26
CA GLU A 58 2.37 9.92 -6.54
C GLU A 58 0.88 10.22 -6.66
N THR A 59 0.13 9.36 -7.36
CA THR A 59 -1.32 9.50 -7.52
C THR A 59 -2.03 9.30 -6.18
N MET A 60 -1.68 8.24 -5.46
CA MET A 60 -2.31 7.94 -4.17
C MET A 60 -2.11 9.08 -3.16
N PHE A 61 -0.90 9.62 -3.07
CA PHE A 61 -0.62 10.70 -2.13
C PHE A 61 -1.33 12.00 -2.51
N ALA A 62 -1.63 12.21 -3.80
CA ALA A 62 -2.43 13.34 -4.25
C ALA A 62 -3.93 13.13 -3.98
N ASP A 63 -4.39 11.89 -4.10
CA ASP A 63 -5.82 11.57 -3.99
C ASP A 63 -6.29 11.37 -2.55
N LEU A 64 -5.39 10.96 -1.65
CA LEU A 64 -5.69 10.64 -0.25
C LEU A 64 -4.84 11.50 0.67
N ALA A 65 -5.41 11.96 1.78
CA ALA A 65 -4.72 12.84 2.72
C ALA A 65 -4.96 12.39 4.15
N GLU A 66 -4.08 12.84 5.05
CA GLU A 66 -4.15 12.55 6.48
C GLU A 66 -4.19 11.04 6.75
N SER A 67 -3.42 10.30 5.97
CA SER A 67 -3.41 8.84 5.97
C SER A 67 -2.87 8.27 7.26
N LYS A 68 -3.62 7.32 7.83
CA LYS A 68 -3.19 6.52 8.98
C LYS A 68 -3.49 5.07 8.67
N VAL A 69 -2.50 4.21 8.87
CA VAL A 69 -2.65 2.77 8.67
C VAL A 69 -2.50 2.09 10.01
N GLU A 70 -3.52 1.32 10.41
CA GLU A 70 -3.53 0.56 11.65
C GLU A 70 -3.45 -0.92 11.31
N PRO A 71 -2.33 -1.60 11.63
CA PRO A 71 -2.25 -3.04 11.43
C PRO A 71 -3.24 -3.76 12.35
N LEU A 72 -4.06 -4.65 11.76
CA LEU A 72 -5.04 -5.43 12.50
C LEU A 72 -4.56 -6.85 12.75
N ARG A 73 -3.86 -7.45 11.77
CA ARG A 73 -3.44 -8.84 11.85
C ARG A 73 -2.30 -9.10 10.87
N ARG A 74 -1.30 -9.88 11.29
CA ARG A 74 -0.21 -10.30 10.42
C ARG A 74 -0.01 -11.80 10.47
N LEU A 75 0.23 -12.40 9.31
CA LEU A 75 0.59 -13.80 9.15
C LEU A 75 1.95 -13.87 8.46
N TYR A 76 2.77 -14.85 8.80
CA TYR A 76 4.16 -14.89 8.35
C TYR A 76 4.50 -16.23 7.70
N GLY A 77 5.27 -16.18 6.63
CA GLY A 77 5.97 -17.33 6.08
C GLY A 77 7.48 -17.15 6.23
N ASP A 78 8.26 -17.94 5.52
CA ASP A 78 9.73 -17.85 5.59
C ASP A 78 10.26 -16.56 4.96
N ASP A 79 9.66 -16.13 3.86
CA ASP A 79 10.09 -14.95 3.11
C ASP A 79 8.91 -14.06 2.69
N PHE A 80 7.77 -14.19 3.37
CA PHE A 80 6.61 -13.35 3.08
C PHE A 80 5.83 -13.03 4.34
N LEU A 81 5.06 -11.95 4.26
CA LEU A 81 4.14 -11.58 5.33
C LEU A 81 2.82 -11.15 4.69
N ILE A 82 1.73 -11.44 5.37
CA ILE A 82 0.40 -10.96 5.01
C ILE A 82 -0.02 -10.01 6.12
N ASP A 83 -0.40 -8.78 5.74
CA ASP A 83 -0.80 -7.75 6.69
C ASP A 83 -2.22 -7.29 6.36
N GLU A 84 -3.12 -7.47 7.30
CA GLU A 84 -4.45 -6.89 7.24
C GLU A 84 -4.43 -5.59 8.04
N SER A 85 -4.78 -4.48 7.38
CA SER A 85 -4.73 -3.15 7.99
C SER A 85 -6.01 -2.39 7.72
N LEU A 86 -6.22 -1.37 8.54
CA LEU A 86 -7.30 -0.40 8.38
C LEU A 86 -6.68 0.93 7.98
N TRP A 87 -7.08 1.44 6.83
CA TRP A 87 -6.68 2.77 6.38
C TRP A 87 -7.76 3.78 6.77
N ARG A 88 -7.34 4.94 7.28
CA ARG A 88 -8.22 6.06 7.60
C ARG A 88 -7.61 7.34 7.06
N GLY A 89 -8.45 8.25 6.60
CA GLY A 89 -8.01 9.55 6.12
C GLY A 89 -9.12 10.28 5.42
N ASN A 90 -8.73 11.16 4.51
CA ASN A 90 -9.65 11.98 3.70
C ASN A 90 -9.34 11.77 2.23
N ALA A 91 -10.32 12.05 1.38
CA ALA A 91 -10.21 11.87 -0.06
C ALA A 91 -10.37 13.21 -0.80
N PRO A 92 -9.32 14.07 -0.84
CA PRO A 92 -9.40 15.34 -1.55
C PRO A 92 -9.38 15.19 -3.07
N GLY A 93 -8.81 14.10 -3.59
CA GLY A 93 -8.72 13.84 -5.03
C GLY A 93 -9.74 12.83 -5.53
N LYS A 94 -9.28 11.92 -6.39
CA LYS A 94 -10.14 10.92 -7.02
C LYS A 94 -9.60 9.50 -6.78
N PRO A 95 -9.62 9.00 -5.54
CA PRO A 95 -9.11 7.66 -5.29
C PRO A 95 -9.91 6.63 -6.09
N PHE A 96 -9.20 5.76 -6.80
CA PHE A 96 -9.79 4.72 -7.67
C PHE A 96 -10.77 5.30 -8.71
N GLY A 97 -10.55 6.56 -9.13
CA GLY A 97 -11.41 7.22 -10.10
C GLY A 97 -12.70 7.80 -9.54
N LEU A 98 -12.93 7.71 -8.23
CA LEU A 98 -14.14 8.21 -7.58
C LEU A 98 -13.91 9.62 -7.02
N GLU A 99 -14.85 10.52 -7.26
CA GLU A 99 -14.77 11.88 -6.69
C GLU A 99 -14.81 11.83 -5.18
N GLY A 100 -13.70 12.22 -4.54
CA GLY A 100 -13.59 12.18 -3.09
C GLY A 100 -14.25 13.34 -2.39
N LYS A 101 -14.17 14.53 -2.96
CA LYS A 101 -14.76 15.78 -2.44
C LYS A 101 -14.29 16.12 -1.02
N GLY A 102 -13.09 15.66 -0.64
CA GLY A 102 -12.55 15.89 0.70
C GLY A 102 -13.23 15.09 1.80
N ARG A 103 -14.10 14.14 1.45
CA ARG A 103 -14.85 13.36 2.43
C ARG A 103 -13.94 12.43 3.23
N PRO A 104 -14.29 12.15 4.49
CA PRO A 104 -13.57 11.13 5.26
C PRO A 104 -13.77 9.76 4.63
N LEU A 105 -12.72 8.93 4.70
CA LEU A 105 -12.72 7.62 4.10
C LEU A 105 -12.02 6.64 5.04
N LYS A 106 -12.56 5.42 5.10
CA LYS A 106 -12.01 4.35 5.93
C LYS A 106 -12.26 3.03 5.24
N PHE A 107 -11.21 2.22 5.08
CA PHE A 107 -11.37 0.91 4.45
C PHE A 107 -10.29 -0.05 4.90
N ARG A 108 -10.59 -1.34 4.82
CA ARG A 108 -9.60 -2.39 5.09
C ARG A 108 -8.81 -2.69 3.83
N LEU A 109 -7.55 -3.07 4.03
CA LEU A 109 -6.71 -3.54 2.94
C LEU A 109 -5.85 -4.71 3.42
N LEU A 110 -5.47 -5.53 2.46
CA LEU A 110 -4.63 -6.70 2.72
C LEU A 110 -3.38 -6.58 1.86
N HIS A 111 -2.22 -6.58 2.53
CA HIS A 111 -0.93 -6.58 1.86
C HIS A 111 -0.38 -7.99 1.84
N VAL A 112 0.07 -8.45 0.68
CA VAL A 112 0.86 -9.67 0.56
C VAL A 112 2.24 -9.23 0.10
N ILE A 113 3.22 -9.33 1.00
CA ILE A 113 4.58 -8.84 0.78
C ILE A 113 5.52 -10.01 0.71
N GLU A 114 6.28 -10.11 -0.38
CA GLU A 114 7.33 -11.11 -0.54
C GLU A 114 8.68 -10.41 -0.51
N PHE A 115 9.62 -11.00 0.24
CA PHE A 115 10.96 -10.44 0.41
C PHE A 115 11.99 -11.20 -0.41
N GLY A 116 12.95 -10.48 -0.95
CA GLY A 116 14.08 -11.07 -1.65
C GLY A 116 15.19 -11.46 -0.69
N ASP A 117 16.25 -12.07 -1.23
CA ASP A 117 17.39 -12.56 -0.45
C ASP A 117 18.10 -11.46 0.34
N ASN A 118 18.05 -10.23 -0.15
CA ASN A 118 18.65 -9.07 0.51
C ASN A 118 17.73 -8.41 1.54
N GLY A 119 16.52 -8.96 1.75
CA GLY A 119 15.55 -8.40 2.69
C GLY A 119 14.71 -7.26 2.14
N ASP A 120 14.91 -6.85 0.89
CA ASP A 120 14.04 -5.85 0.26
C ASP A 120 12.75 -6.49 -0.23
N MET A 121 11.72 -5.69 -0.37
CA MET A 121 10.42 -6.15 -0.85
C MET A 121 10.50 -6.39 -2.35
N LYS A 122 10.44 -7.66 -2.77
CA LYS A 122 10.49 -8.02 -4.19
C LYS A 122 9.13 -8.04 -4.85
N ARG A 123 8.06 -8.12 -4.04
CA ARG A 123 6.68 -8.09 -4.54
C ARG A 123 5.79 -7.51 -3.47
N GLU A 124 5.00 -6.51 -3.86
CA GLU A 124 3.96 -5.96 -3.01
C GLU A 124 2.63 -6.08 -3.75
N GLN A 125 1.71 -6.87 -3.19
CA GLN A 125 0.35 -6.98 -3.71
C GLN A 125 -0.61 -6.47 -2.65
N VAL A 126 -1.50 -5.59 -3.05
CA VAL A 126 -2.46 -4.97 -2.13
C VAL A 126 -3.87 -5.22 -2.64
N TRP A 127 -4.71 -5.76 -1.75
CA TRP A 127 -6.14 -5.96 -1.99
C TRP A 127 -6.90 -4.94 -1.16
N VAL A 128 -7.72 -4.11 -1.80
CA VAL A 128 -8.50 -3.09 -1.09
C VAL A 128 -9.97 -3.48 -1.08
N ASP A 129 -10.68 -3.04 -0.04
CA ASP A 129 -12.14 -3.20 0.04
C ASP A 129 -12.80 -2.10 -0.81
N LEU A 130 -12.80 -2.32 -2.12
CA LEU A 130 -13.33 -1.33 -3.07
C LEU A 130 -14.83 -1.08 -2.87
N ALA A 131 -15.58 -2.11 -2.49
CA ALA A 131 -17.01 -1.95 -2.23
C ALA A 131 -17.26 -0.94 -1.09
N ALA A 132 -16.46 -0.99 -0.02
CA ALA A 132 -16.58 -0.03 1.07
C ALA A 132 -16.22 1.38 0.62
N ILE A 133 -15.19 1.51 -0.22
CA ILE A 133 -14.79 2.81 -0.78
C ILE A 133 -15.93 3.40 -1.62
N ILE A 134 -16.50 2.60 -2.50
CA ILE A 134 -17.63 3.04 -3.37
C ILE A 134 -18.82 3.52 -2.53
N ARG A 135 -19.17 2.78 -1.48
CA ARG A 135 -20.29 3.17 -0.61
C ARG A 135 -20.07 4.50 0.09
N GLN A 136 -18.83 4.79 0.46
CA GLN A 136 -18.49 6.01 1.20
C GLN A 136 -18.31 7.23 0.30
N LEU A 137 -18.11 7.02 -1.00
CA LEU A 137 -17.90 8.08 -1.98
C LEU A 137 -18.97 8.04 -3.06
N PRO A 138 -20.25 8.26 -2.71
CA PRO A 138 -21.30 8.22 -3.71
C PRO A 138 -21.09 9.28 -4.79
N GLN A 139 -21.36 8.90 -6.04
CA GLN A 139 -21.19 9.76 -7.22
C GLN A 139 -22.56 10.27 -7.66
N ASP A 140 -22.82 11.53 -7.42
CA ASP A 140 -24.09 12.16 -7.76
C ASP A 140 -23.99 12.98 -9.05
#